data_f86dd31ca415d3a10a5767532df1de4f
#
_entry.id   f86dd31ca415d3a10a5767532df1de4f
#
_cell.length_a   1.000
_cell.length_b   1.000
_cell.length_c   1.000
_cell.angle_alpha   90.00
_cell.angle_beta   90.00
_cell.angle_gamma   90.00
#
_symmetry.space_group_name_H-M   'P 1'
#
loop_
_entity.id
_entity.type
_entity.pdbx_description
1 polymer ?
#
loop_
_entity_poly.entity_id
_entity_poly.type
_entity_poly.pdbx_seq_one_letter_code
_entity_poly.pdbx_strand_id
1 'polypeptide(L)'
;MDYKKEGKEILEGIVIAIVLYLVISLTLSYALKVDNPVAVVISGSMEPVYYRGDIIVIKGTDPASIQVGDIVVYKRPYQDIPIVHRAINIIEEDGALYFVTKGDNNPFEDSYFENGKKFPGVPDYAIMGKSVMKIPKLGYVTIFFKRLIGVRI
;
A
#
# COMPACT_ATOMS: atom_id res chain seq x y z
N MET A 1 -18.85 -11.83 -41.65
CA MET A 1 -18.30 -11.55 -40.34
C MET A 1 -18.56 -12.77 -39.45
N ASP A 2 -17.54 -13.47 -39.00
CA ASP A 2 -17.74 -14.70 -38.20
C ASP A 2 -17.65 -14.39 -36.73
N TYR A 3 -18.80 -13.97 -36.16
CA TYR A 3 -18.91 -13.56 -34.76
C TYR A 3 -18.44 -14.62 -33.75
N LYS A 4 -18.48 -15.93 -34.14
CA LYS A 4 -18.00 -17.00 -33.27
C LYS A 4 -16.48 -17.02 -33.19
N LYS A 5 -15.80 -16.75 -34.28
CA LYS A 5 -14.34 -16.66 -34.31
C LYS A 5 -13.83 -15.44 -33.59
N GLU A 6 -14.45 -14.28 -33.82
CA GLU A 6 -14.11 -13.03 -33.10
C GLU A 6 -14.34 -13.17 -31.60
N GLY A 7 -15.45 -13.76 -31.18
CA GLY A 7 -15.73 -14.00 -29.76
C GLY A 7 -14.70 -14.93 -29.08
N LYS A 8 -14.23 -15.96 -29.80
CA LYS A 8 -13.18 -16.86 -29.31
C LYS A 8 -11.84 -16.12 -29.14
N GLU A 9 -11.44 -15.32 -30.12
CA GLU A 9 -10.18 -14.54 -30.08
C GLU A 9 -10.19 -13.54 -28.92
N ILE A 10 -11.31 -12.86 -28.68
CA ILE A 10 -11.48 -11.96 -27.54
C ILE A 10 -11.36 -12.72 -26.20
N LEU A 11 -12.02 -13.86 -26.09
CA LEU A 11 -11.96 -14.69 -24.89
C LEU A 11 -10.54 -15.19 -24.61
N GLU A 12 -9.85 -15.67 -25.64
CA GLU A 12 -8.44 -16.09 -25.53
C GLU A 12 -7.54 -14.92 -25.08
N GLY A 13 -7.73 -13.72 -25.64
CA GLY A 13 -7.02 -12.51 -25.24
C GLY A 13 -7.26 -12.16 -23.77
N ILE A 14 -8.51 -12.25 -23.28
CA ILE A 14 -8.85 -12.00 -21.87
C ILE A 14 -8.18 -13.03 -20.96
N VAL A 15 -8.22 -14.31 -21.32
CA VAL A 15 -7.58 -15.38 -20.54
C VAL A 15 -6.07 -15.16 -20.43
N ILE A 16 -5.41 -14.85 -21.56
CA ILE A 16 -3.97 -14.55 -21.57
C ILE A 16 -3.66 -13.35 -20.68
N ALA A 17 -4.45 -12.27 -20.75
CA ALA A 17 -4.26 -11.09 -19.92
C ALA A 17 -4.40 -11.40 -18.42
N ILE A 18 -5.39 -12.22 -18.04
CA ILE A 18 -5.57 -12.66 -16.65
C ILE A 18 -4.39 -13.51 -16.18
N VAL A 19 -3.93 -14.46 -17.00
CA VAL A 19 -2.78 -15.32 -16.66
C VAL A 19 -1.53 -14.47 -16.47
N LEU A 20 -1.24 -13.56 -17.39
CA LEU A 20 -0.10 -12.64 -17.28
C LEU A 20 -0.18 -11.78 -16.03
N TYR A 21 -1.36 -11.22 -15.71
CA TYR A 21 -1.58 -10.45 -14.49
C TYR A 21 -1.28 -11.28 -13.24
N LEU A 22 -1.79 -12.52 -13.16
CA LEU A 22 -1.55 -13.40 -12.02
C LEU A 22 -0.07 -13.75 -11.87
N VAL A 23 0.61 -14.11 -12.98
CA VAL A 23 2.05 -14.41 -12.95
C VAL A 23 2.86 -13.21 -12.48
N ILE A 24 2.61 -12.01 -13.01
CA ILE A 24 3.30 -10.79 -12.61
C ILE A 24 3.01 -10.47 -11.14
N SER A 25 1.75 -10.53 -10.71
CA SER A 25 1.34 -10.24 -9.34
C SER A 25 1.99 -11.18 -8.32
N LEU A 26 1.94 -12.49 -8.58
CA LEU A 26 2.55 -13.50 -7.70
C LEU A 26 4.08 -13.36 -7.65
N THR A 27 4.72 -13.12 -8.80
CA THR A 27 6.17 -12.91 -8.88
C THR A 27 6.57 -11.68 -8.09
N LEU A 28 5.83 -10.57 -8.23
CA LEU A 28 6.09 -9.33 -7.50
C LEU A 28 5.89 -9.51 -6.00
N SER A 29 4.80 -10.17 -5.58
CA SER A 29 4.53 -10.44 -4.16
C SER A 29 5.62 -11.31 -3.54
N TYR A 30 6.06 -12.35 -4.24
CA TYR A 30 7.16 -13.20 -3.79
C TYR A 30 8.49 -12.45 -3.69
N ALA A 31 8.86 -11.70 -4.73
CA ALA A 31 10.12 -10.95 -4.78
C ALA A 31 10.18 -9.82 -3.75
N LEU A 32 9.06 -9.15 -3.51
CA LEU A 32 8.95 -8.03 -2.57
C LEU A 32 8.50 -8.47 -1.16
N LYS A 33 8.23 -9.75 -0.95
CA LYS A 33 7.87 -10.34 0.36
C LYS A 33 6.67 -9.64 1.02
N VAL A 34 5.65 -9.28 0.23
CA VAL A 34 4.43 -8.64 0.70
C VAL A 34 3.27 -8.98 -0.22
N ASP A 35 2.08 -9.22 0.33
CA ASP A 35 0.91 -9.68 -0.45
C ASP A 35 0.46 -8.66 -1.50
N ASN A 36 0.51 -7.38 -1.17
CA ASN A 36 0.10 -6.28 -2.03
C ASN A 36 1.27 -5.32 -2.25
N PRO A 37 2.16 -5.60 -3.22
CA PRO A 37 3.38 -4.83 -3.42
C PRO A 37 3.16 -3.45 -4.07
N VAL A 38 1.95 -3.17 -4.53
CA VAL A 38 1.63 -1.91 -5.24
C VAL A 38 0.41 -1.25 -4.61
N ALA A 39 0.53 0.04 -4.28
CA ALA A 39 -0.58 0.84 -3.76
C ALA A 39 -0.67 2.20 -4.45
N VAL A 40 -1.90 2.73 -4.53
CA VAL A 40 -2.16 4.08 -5.06
C VAL A 40 -2.33 5.05 -3.89
N VAL A 41 -1.60 6.14 -3.90
CA VAL A 41 -1.74 7.23 -2.95
C VAL A 41 -3.05 7.97 -3.21
N ILE A 42 -3.94 8.00 -2.22
CA ILE A 42 -5.28 8.59 -2.36
C ILE A 42 -5.49 9.86 -1.53
N SER A 43 -4.53 10.24 -0.72
CA SER A 43 -4.59 11.44 0.15
C SER A 43 -3.36 12.33 -0.03
N GLY A 44 -3.40 13.54 0.55
CA GLY A 44 -2.27 14.48 0.55
C GLY A 44 -1.41 14.45 1.82
N SER A 45 -1.60 13.45 2.71
CA SER A 45 -0.92 13.41 4.01
C SER A 45 0.62 13.31 3.90
N MET A 46 1.14 12.85 2.78
CA MET A 46 2.57 12.68 2.51
C MET A 46 3.14 13.73 1.54
N GLU A 47 2.41 14.78 1.23
CA GLU A 47 2.95 15.88 0.42
C GLU A 47 4.07 16.62 1.16
N PRO A 48 5.13 17.04 0.45
CA PRO A 48 5.36 17.00 -1.01
C PRO A 48 6.03 15.70 -1.49
N VAL A 49 6.31 14.73 -0.62
CA VAL A 49 7.02 13.49 -0.98
C VAL A 49 6.17 12.59 -1.87
N TYR A 50 4.92 12.35 -1.49
CA TYR A 50 3.93 11.63 -2.31
C TYR A 50 2.69 12.49 -2.52
N TYR A 51 2.24 12.53 -3.78
CA TYR A 51 1.02 13.21 -4.16
C TYR A 51 -0.10 12.21 -4.44
N ARG A 52 -1.34 12.67 -4.26
CA ARG A 52 -2.49 11.88 -4.70
C ARG A 52 -2.34 11.48 -6.17
N GLY A 53 -2.60 10.20 -6.46
CA GLY A 53 -2.43 9.63 -7.80
C GLY A 53 -1.04 9.05 -8.06
N ASP A 54 -0.08 9.17 -7.15
CA ASP A 54 1.16 8.42 -7.25
C ASP A 54 0.91 6.94 -6.98
N ILE A 55 1.68 6.08 -7.63
CA ILE A 55 1.78 4.66 -7.27
C ILE A 55 3.05 4.49 -6.44
N ILE A 56 2.96 3.73 -5.35
CA ILE A 56 4.10 3.32 -4.54
C ILE A 56 4.32 1.82 -4.65
N VAL A 57 5.59 1.42 -4.62
CA VAL A 57 6.00 0.02 -4.51
C VAL A 57 6.40 -0.23 -3.06
N ILE A 58 5.80 -1.27 -2.49
CA ILE A 58 5.98 -1.68 -1.10
C ILE A 58 6.88 -2.92 -1.09
N LYS A 59 7.89 -2.92 -0.25
CA LYS A 59 8.73 -4.08 0.03
C LYS A 59 8.52 -4.50 1.48
N GLY A 60 8.11 -5.73 1.68
CA GLY A 60 8.05 -6.37 3.01
C GLY A 60 9.43 -6.32 3.66
N THR A 61 9.46 -5.91 4.90
CA THR A 61 10.71 -5.59 5.61
C THR A 61 10.59 -6.11 7.03
N ASP A 62 11.67 -6.70 7.54
CA ASP A 62 11.76 -7.03 8.96
C ASP A 62 11.61 -5.73 9.79
N PRO A 63 10.65 -5.65 10.71
CA PRO A 63 10.45 -4.47 11.55
C PRO A 63 11.73 -4.03 12.28
N ALA A 64 12.58 -4.95 12.71
CA ALA A 64 13.85 -4.64 13.36
C ALA A 64 14.85 -3.88 12.45
N SER A 65 14.65 -3.92 11.12
CA SER A 65 15.48 -3.20 10.15
C SER A 65 14.93 -1.82 9.75
N ILE A 66 13.79 -1.42 10.29
CA ILE A 66 13.18 -0.11 10.02
C ILE A 66 13.94 0.95 10.83
N GLN A 67 14.21 2.08 10.18
CA GLN A 67 14.90 3.21 10.79
C GLN A 67 13.99 4.44 10.82
N VAL A 68 14.29 5.35 11.74
CA VAL A 68 13.68 6.68 11.73
C VAL A 68 13.97 7.37 10.41
N GLY A 69 12.93 7.91 9.77
CA GLY A 69 12.98 8.49 8.44
C GLY A 69 12.43 7.59 7.34
N ASP A 70 12.35 6.27 7.55
CA ASP A 70 11.72 5.35 6.60
C ASP A 70 10.24 5.66 6.41
N ILE A 71 9.75 5.51 5.18
CA ILE A 71 8.32 5.60 4.89
C ILE A 71 7.74 4.20 4.98
N VAL A 72 6.98 3.95 6.02
CA VAL A 72 6.38 2.66 6.33
C VAL A 72 4.94 2.59 5.83
N VAL A 73 4.53 1.38 5.48
CA VAL A 73 3.16 1.04 5.12
C VAL A 73 2.62 0.12 6.19
N TYR A 74 1.48 0.47 6.77
CA TYR A 74 0.89 -0.30 7.85
C TYR A 74 -0.63 -0.35 7.76
N LYS A 75 -1.23 -1.33 8.42
CA LYS A 75 -2.69 -1.48 8.55
C LYS A 75 -3.14 -1.04 9.93
N ARG A 76 -4.32 -0.44 9.99
CA ARG A 76 -5.07 -0.26 11.24
C ARG A 76 -6.15 -1.33 11.35
N PRO A 77 -6.49 -1.78 12.56
CA PRO A 77 -7.68 -2.57 12.78
C PRO A 77 -8.91 -1.88 12.19
N TYR A 78 -9.78 -2.66 11.57
CA TYR A 78 -11.06 -2.19 10.98
C TYR A 78 -10.92 -1.22 9.80
N GLN A 79 -9.73 -1.09 9.20
CA GLN A 79 -9.48 -0.29 8.00
C GLN A 79 -8.86 -1.15 6.89
N ASP A 80 -9.53 -1.22 5.75
CA ASP A 80 -9.05 -1.99 4.59
C ASP A 80 -7.91 -1.30 3.85
N ILE A 81 -7.88 0.03 3.92
CA ILE A 81 -6.89 0.84 3.19
C ILE A 81 -5.65 1.04 4.07
N PRO A 82 -4.48 0.57 3.62
CA PRO A 82 -3.23 0.79 4.34
C PRO A 82 -2.86 2.27 4.42
N ILE A 83 -2.17 2.63 5.49
CA ILE A 83 -1.63 3.97 5.71
C ILE A 83 -0.15 3.96 5.31
N VAL A 84 0.28 5.05 4.68
CA VAL A 84 1.66 5.28 4.25
C VAL A 84 2.16 6.55 4.91
N HIS A 85 2.99 6.43 5.93
CA HIS A 85 3.52 7.56 6.69
C HIS A 85 4.99 7.36 7.05
N ARG A 86 5.67 8.40 7.50
CA ARG A 86 7.07 8.36 7.90
C ARG A 86 7.19 7.91 9.36
N ALA A 87 8.10 6.97 9.62
CA ALA A 87 8.53 6.64 10.98
C ALA A 87 9.40 7.79 11.51
N ILE A 88 8.92 8.48 12.54
CA ILE A 88 9.62 9.63 13.14
C ILE A 88 10.28 9.28 14.47
N ASN A 89 9.87 8.17 15.10
CA ASN A 89 10.49 7.61 16.29
C ASN A 89 10.21 6.11 16.38
N ILE A 90 11.05 5.39 17.12
CA ILE A 90 10.91 3.96 17.39
C ILE A 90 11.00 3.77 18.89
N ILE A 91 10.02 3.08 19.46
CA ILE A 91 9.92 2.78 20.89
C ILE A 91 10.02 1.27 21.04
N GLU A 92 10.88 0.82 21.93
CA GLU A 92 10.94 -0.56 22.37
C GLU A 92 10.38 -0.66 23.79
N GLU A 93 9.33 -1.45 23.97
CA GLU A 93 8.64 -1.65 25.25
C GLU A 93 8.26 -3.12 25.37
N ASP A 94 8.66 -3.77 26.47
CA ASP A 94 8.38 -5.17 26.76
C ASP A 94 8.82 -6.15 25.63
N GLY A 95 9.90 -5.81 24.93
CA GLY A 95 10.44 -6.63 23.82
C GLY A 95 9.66 -6.49 22.52
N ALA A 96 8.70 -5.59 22.42
CA ALA A 96 7.97 -5.24 21.20
C ALA A 96 8.43 -3.88 20.65
N LEU A 97 8.43 -3.75 19.32
CA LEU A 97 8.75 -2.50 18.64
C LEU A 97 7.47 -1.75 18.25
N TYR A 98 7.46 -0.47 18.54
CA TYR A 98 6.38 0.45 18.16
C TYR A 98 6.96 1.59 17.34
N PHE A 99 6.32 1.88 16.20
CA PHE A 99 6.75 2.93 15.29
C PHE A 99 5.82 4.14 15.44
N VAL A 100 6.37 5.24 15.96
CA VAL A 100 5.66 6.51 15.93
C VAL A 100 5.72 7.03 14.51
N THR A 101 4.56 7.13 13.86
CA THR A 101 4.45 7.53 12.47
C THR A 101 3.75 8.87 12.33
N LYS A 102 4.07 9.58 11.25
CA LYS A 102 3.43 10.85 10.91
C LYS A 102 3.45 11.06 9.40
N GLY A 103 2.35 11.54 8.84
CA GLY A 103 2.33 12.06 7.48
C GLY A 103 3.15 13.34 7.38
N ASP A 104 3.96 13.48 6.32
CA ASP A 104 4.83 14.66 6.16
C ASP A 104 4.05 15.99 6.13
N ASN A 105 2.80 15.94 5.68
CA ASN A 105 1.88 17.07 5.62
C ASN A 105 0.87 17.11 6.78
N ASN A 106 0.99 16.22 7.76
CA ASN A 106 0.07 16.20 8.90
C ASN A 106 0.61 17.04 10.05
N PRO A 107 -0.24 17.73 10.84
CA PRO A 107 0.19 18.48 12.02
C PRO A 107 0.58 17.57 13.19
N PHE A 108 -0.05 16.40 13.32
CA PHE A 108 0.08 15.49 14.46
C PHE A 108 0.57 14.10 14.03
N GLU A 109 1.14 13.40 14.99
CA GLU A 109 1.52 11.99 14.91
C GLU A 109 0.27 11.09 14.81
N ASP A 110 0.48 9.89 14.26
CA ASP A 110 -0.58 8.91 14.17
C ASP A 110 -0.85 8.28 15.54
N SER A 111 -2.12 8.05 15.83
CA SER A 111 -2.53 7.27 16.98
C SER A 111 -2.93 5.86 16.54
N TYR A 112 -2.45 4.83 17.23
CA TYR A 112 -2.84 3.44 16.98
C TYR A 112 -3.68 2.90 18.13
N PHE A 113 -4.85 2.36 17.79
CA PHE A 113 -5.79 1.76 18.74
C PHE A 113 -6.20 0.38 18.23
N GLU A 114 -6.25 -0.57 19.13
CA GLU A 114 -6.75 -1.92 18.87
C GLU A 114 -7.46 -2.45 20.11
N ASN A 115 -8.64 -3.02 19.94
CA ASN A 115 -9.48 -3.57 21.01
C ASN A 115 -9.68 -2.60 22.21
N GLY A 116 -9.82 -1.30 21.91
CA GLY A 116 -10.01 -0.26 22.92
C GLY A 116 -8.73 0.18 23.66
N LYS A 117 -7.58 -0.43 23.38
CA LYS A 117 -6.28 -0.05 23.94
C LYS A 117 -5.55 0.89 23.00
N LYS A 118 -4.96 1.97 23.54
CA LYS A 118 -4.03 2.84 22.83
C LYS A 118 -2.61 2.28 22.96
N PHE A 119 -1.90 2.20 21.84
CA PHE A 119 -0.51 1.81 21.79
C PHE A 119 0.42 3.03 21.69
N PRO A 120 1.69 2.93 22.10
CA PRO A 120 2.65 4.04 22.05
C PRO A 120 3.02 4.44 20.60
N GLY A 121 2.74 3.57 19.64
CA GLY A 121 2.95 3.75 18.22
C GLY A 121 2.28 2.62 17.43
N VAL A 122 2.57 2.52 16.15
CA VAL A 122 2.15 1.40 15.31
C VAL A 122 2.96 0.16 15.70
N PRO A 123 2.35 -0.93 16.15
CA PRO A 123 3.08 -2.13 16.53
C PRO A 123 3.72 -2.81 15.31
N ASP A 124 4.79 -3.53 15.53
CA ASP A 124 5.58 -4.21 14.51
C ASP A 124 4.75 -5.15 13.62
N TYR A 125 3.83 -5.91 14.23
CA TYR A 125 2.95 -6.83 13.48
C TYR A 125 1.97 -6.11 12.53
N ALA A 126 1.71 -4.82 12.73
CA ALA A 126 0.85 -4.04 11.85
C ALA A 126 1.59 -3.48 10.63
N ILE A 127 2.93 -3.52 10.65
CA ILE A 127 3.77 -3.06 9.54
C ILE A 127 3.74 -4.07 8.40
N MET A 128 3.39 -3.60 7.22
CA MET A 128 3.42 -4.40 5.98
C MET A 128 4.81 -4.35 5.31
N GLY A 129 5.51 -3.23 5.45
CA GLY A 129 6.81 -3.00 4.83
C GLY A 129 7.13 -1.53 4.64
N LYS A 130 8.13 -1.25 3.79
CA LYS A 130 8.57 0.11 3.42
C LYS A 130 8.21 0.45 1.99
N SER A 131 7.90 1.72 1.74
CA SER A 131 7.82 2.24 0.37
C SER A 131 9.24 2.42 -0.18
N VAL A 132 9.53 1.72 -1.30
CA VAL A 132 10.87 1.68 -1.89
C VAL A 132 10.96 2.42 -3.24
N MET A 133 9.83 2.66 -3.88
CA MET A 133 9.78 3.34 -5.17
C MET A 133 8.45 4.08 -5.33
N LYS A 134 8.49 5.21 -6.07
CA LYS A 134 7.32 5.98 -6.47
C LYS A 134 7.25 6.08 -7.99
N ILE A 135 6.04 5.90 -8.54
CA ILE A 135 5.72 6.18 -9.94
C ILE A 135 4.70 7.32 -9.96
N PRO A 136 5.09 8.52 -10.37
CA PRO A 136 4.23 9.68 -10.27
C PRO A 136 3.01 9.59 -11.18
N LYS A 137 1.84 9.98 -10.65
CA LYS A 137 0.57 10.22 -11.36
C LYS A 137 -0.06 9.04 -12.09
N LEU A 138 0.62 7.89 -12.20
CA LEU A 138 0.08 6.72 -12.92
C LEU A 138 -1.17 6.12 -12.23
N GLY A 139 -1.31 6.31 -10.93
CA GLY A 139 -2.45 5.87 -10.15
C GLY A 139 -3.78 6.59 -10.46
N TYR A 140 -3.74 7.74 -11.14
CA TYR A 140 -4.98 8.43 -11.56
C TYR A 140 -5.84 7.58 -12.49
N VAL A 141 -5.23 6.73 -13.29
CA VAL A 141 -5.96 5.76 -14.14
C VAL A 141 -6.83 4.85 -13.26
N THR A 142 -6.23 4.28 -12.21
CA THR A 142 -6.96 3.42 -11.26
C THR A 142 -8.05 4.18 -10.50
N ILE A 143 -7.77 5.41 -10.06
CA ILE A 143 -8.73 6.27 -9.36
C ILE A 143 -9.93 6.57 -10.29
N PHE A 144 -9.68 6.89 -11.55
CA PHE A 144 -10.72 7.16 -12.53
C PHE A 144 -11.65 5.95 -12.74
N PHE A 145 -11.09 4.76 -12.99
CA PHE A 145 -11.88 3.54 -13.17
C PHE A 145 -12.68 3.17 -11.92
N LYS A 146 -12.09 3.26 -10.72
CA LYS A 146 -12.81 2.99 -9.47
C LYS A 146 -14.00 3.94 -9.27
N ARG A 147 -13.85 5.21 -9.59
CA ARG A 147 -14.96 6.17 -9.55
C ARG A 147 -16.06 5.84 -10.54
N LEU A 148 -15.69 5.40 -11.75
CA LEU A 148 -16.65 5.04 -12.80
C LEU A 148 -17.55 3.87 -12.37
N ILE A 149 -17.01 2.89 -11.63
CA ILE A 149 -17.77 1.74 -11.12
C ILE A 149 -18.37 1.97 -9.72
N GLY A 150 -18.36 3.22 -9.23
CA GLY A 150 -19.01 3.59 -7.98
C GLY A 150 -18.28 3.21 -6.70
N VAL A 151 -17.02 2.75 -6.78
CA VAL A 151 -16.20 2.47 -5.60
C VAL A 151 -15.73 3.78 -4.97
N ARG A 152 -16.14 4.03 -3.73
CA ARG A 152 -15.64 5.18 -2.94
C ARG A 152 -14.17 4.97 -2.57
N ILE A 153 -13.36 5.99 -2.82
CA ILE A 153 -11.92 6.02 -2.54
C ILE A 153 -11.65 7.21 -1.62
#